data_c0be8e8b5dbf11a1a114283c8cc61dbc
#
_entry.id   c0be8e8b5dbf11a1a114283c8cc61dbc
#
_cell.length_a   1.000
_cell.length_b   1.000
_cell.length_c   1.000
_cell.angle_alpha   90.00
_cell.angle_beta   90.00
_cell.angle_gamma   90.00
#
_symmetry.space_group_name_H-M   'P 1'
#
loop_
_entity.id
_entity.type
_entity.pdbx_description
1 polymer ?
#
loop_
_entity_poly.entity_id
_entity_poly.type
_entity_poly.pdbx_seq_one_letter_code
_entity_poly.pdbx_strand_id
1 'polypeptide(L)'
;MATVLEQSVPAELNPDPMLPMPYRIQRVRQETDDTFTLELIPTDSHDGFSFAPGQFNMLYVFGVGEVPISISSDPADAPRIQHTTRVVGTVTKAMRLLQRGDLLGIRGPFGTHWPVEEAIGHDVVIVAGGIGLAPLRPALYRLMAQREKYRKIVLLYGTRTPEDILYRRELEQWRGKFDLEIQVTVDRAASTWRGYVGVVTTLITRAPFDPSNTVAIVCGPEEMMRFTVMELQKRGVAAQRTYLSMERNMKCGIGLCGHCQYGPVLACKDGPVFTYDRLAPLLGRAEV
;
A
#
# COMPACT_ATOMS: atom_id res chain seq x y z
N MET A 1 -32.59 -22.55 -22.11
CA MET A 1 -32.06 -21.21 -22.40
C MET A 1 -30.97 -20.94 -21.39
N ALA A 2 -29.72 -21.09 -21.78
CA ALA A 2 -28.58 -20.87 -20.90
C ALA A 2 -28.18 -19.39 -21.03
N THR A 3 -28.24 -18.68 -19.92
CA THR A 3 -27.81 -17.28 -19.82
C THR A 3 -26.29 -17.27 -19.86
N VAL A 4 -25.73 -16.75 -20.96
CA VAL A 4 -24.31 -16.48 -21.10
C VAL A 4 -23.98 -15.33 -20.15
N LEU A 5 -23.19 -15.60 -19.11
CA LEU A 5 -22.56 -14.59 -18.30
C LEU A 5 -21.56 -13.82 -19.19
N GLU A 6 -21.85 -12.57 -19.49
CA GLU A 6 -20.89 -11.65 -20.06
C GLU A 6 -19.71 -11.51 -19.11
N GLN A 7 -18.62 -12.19 -19.45
CA GLN A 7 -17.33 -11.91 -18.85
C GLN A 7 -16.92 -10.52 -19.30
N SER A 8 -16.84 -9.58 -18.36
CA SER A 8 -16.23 -8.27 -18.58
C SER A 8 -14.80 -8.47 -19.08
N VAL A 9 -14.57 -8.11 -20.36
CA VAL A 9 -13.22 -8.07 -20.95
C VAL A 9 -12.36 -7.13 -20.10
N PRO A 10 -11.22 -7.55 -19.58
CA PRO A 10 -10.30 -6.64 -18.90
C PRO A 10 -9.90 -5.53 -19.86
N ALA A 11 -9.84 -4.28 -19.38
CA ALA A 11 -9.26 -3.17 -20.12
C ALA A 11 -7.95 -3.61 -20.76
N GLU A 12 -7.76 -3.32 -22.04
CA GLU A 12 -6.60 -3.73 -22.85
C GLU A 12 -5.32 -3.39 -22.09
N LEU A 13 -4.72 -4.41 -21.48
CA LEU A 13 -3.38 -4.32 -20.90
C LEU A 13 -2.43 -3.96 -22.04
N ASN A 14 -1.49 -3.04 -21.78
CA ASN A 14 -0.38 -2.75 -22.70
C ASN A 14 0.09 -4.08 -23.33
N PRO A 15 0.09 -4.22 -24.66
CA PRO A 15 0.41 -5.47 -25.34
C PRO A 15 1.81 -6.02 -24.98
N ASP A 16 2.71 -5.16 -24.52
CA ASP A 16 4.01 -5.55 -23.99
C ASP A 16 4.16 -5.06 -22.53
N PRO A 17 4.03 -5.95 -21.52
CA PRO A 17 4.17 -5.57 -20.11
C PRO A 17 5.59 -5.13 -19.72
N MET A 18 6.57 -5.28 -20.63
CA MET A 18 7.94 -4.81 -20.42
C MET A 18 8.18 -3.41 -20.98
N LEU A 19 7.26 -2.86 -21.77
CA LEU A 19 7.40 -1.52 -22.34
C LEU A 19 6.83 -0.46 -21.38
N PRO A 20 7.66 0.47 -20.87
CA PRO A 20 7.16 1.54 -20.00
C PRO A 20 6.39 2.59 -20.80
N MET A 21 5.17 2.89 -20.37
CA MET A 21 4.36 3.99 -20.90
C MET A 21 4.80 5.33 -20.28
N PRO A 22 4.92 6.42 -21.06
CA PRO A 22 5.34 7.69 -20.57
C PRO A 22 4.22 8.41 -19.80
N TYR A 23 4.52 8.84 -18.60
CA TYR A 23 3.69 9.68 -17.74
C TYR A 23 4.40 11.00 -17.46
N ARG A 24 3.62 12.09 -17.35
CA ARG A 24 4.12 13.41 -17.01
C ARG A 24 3.89 13.70 -15.54
N ILE A 25 4.91 14.21 -14.87
CA ILE A 25 4.82 14.69 -13.50
C ILE A 25 3.99 15.99 -13.48
N GLN A 26 2.82 15.93 -12.85
CA GLN A 26 1.96 17.09 -12.64
C GLN A 26 2.33 17.84 -11.38
N ARG A 27 2.70 17.11 -10.34
CA ARG A 27 3.07 17.67 -9.03
C ARG A 27 4.09 16.81 -8.31
N VAL A 28 5.01 17.49 -7.60
CA VAL A 28 5.91 16.86 -6.62
C VAL A 28 5.55 17.42 -5.25
N ARG A 29 5.35 16.56 -4.26
CA ARG A 29 5.05 16.96 -2.88
C ARG A 29 6.05 16.29 -1.93
N GLN A 30 6.70 17.10 -1.09
CA GLN A 30 7.50 16.61 0.02
C GLN A 30 6.57 16.12 1.13
N GLU A 31 6.77 14.89 1.60
CA GLU A 31 6.03 14.33 2.73
C GLU A 31 6.84 14.41 4.03
N THR A 32 8.09 13.95 3.98
CA THR A 32 9.08 14.02 5.06
C THR A 32 10.45 14.34 4.46
N ASP A 33 11.51 14.42 5.25
CA ASP A 33 12.85 14.76 4.77
C ASP A 33 13.36 13.78 3.68
N ASP A 34 13.02 12.50 3.79
CA ASP A 34 13.46 11.45 2.87
C ASP A 34 12.36 10.89 1.96
N THR A 35 11.13 11.37 2.07
CA THR A 35 9.96 10.80 1.38
C THR A 35 9.19 11.88 0.61
N PHE A 36 8.83 11.58 -0.62
CA PHE A 36 8.10 12.47 -1.52
C PHE A 36 7.00 11.72 -2.28
N THR A 37 6.00 12.45 -2.74
CA THR A 37 4.92 11.95 -3.59
C THR A 37 4.99 12.60 -4.97
N LEU A 38 4.97 11.77 -6.03
CA LEU A 38 4.77 12.20 -7.40
C LEU A 38 3.31 12.00 -7.78
N GLU A 39 2.69 13.03 -8.35
CA GLU A 39 1.40 12.95 -9.03
C GLU A 39 1.66 12.92 -10.53
N LEU A 40 1.13 11.89 -11.18
CA LEU A 40 1.44 11.52 -12.55
C LEU A 40 0.16 11.45 -13.37
N ILE A 41 0.20 11.98 -14.57
CA ILE A 41 -0.86 11.88 -15.57
C ILE A 41 -0.33 11.20 -16.83
N PRO A 42 -1.15 10.42 -17.55
CA PRO A 42 -0.74 9.88 -18.83
C PRO A 42 -0.39 11.01 -19.80
N THR A 43 0.52 10.75 -20.73
CA THR A 43 0.76 11.65 -21.86
C THR A 43 -0.33 11.46 -22.92
N ASP A 44 -0.37 12.33 -23.94
CA ASP A 44 -1.36 12.26 -25.03
C ASP A 44 -1.29 10.97 -25.86
N SER A 45 -0.31 10.10 -25.58
CA SER A 45 -0.12 8.85 -26.29
C SER A 45 -0.98 7.68 -25.78
N HIS A 46 -1.66 7.83 -24.63
CA HIS A 46 -2.51 6.77 -24.04
C HIS A 46 -3.46 7.32 -22.96
N ASP A 47 -4.54 6.56 -22.68
CA ASP A 47 -5.58 6.93 -21.72
C ASP A 47 -5.24 6.59 -20.26
N GLY A 48 -4.07 5.99 -20.00
CA GLY A 48 -3.70 5.50 -18.68
C GLY A 48 -4.35 4.14 -18.35
N PHE A 49 -4.46 3.84 -17.07
CA PHE A 49 -5.06 2.59 -16.58
C PHE A 49 -5.82 2.80 -15.26
N SER A 50 -6.74 1.87 -14.97
CA SER A 50 -7.35 1.69 -13.67
C SER A 50 -6.52 0.70 -12.83
N PHE A 51 -6.65 0.75 -11.51
CA PHE A 51 -5.94 -0.12 -10.59
C PHE A 51 -6.79 -0.49 -9.38
N ALA A 52 -6.45 -1.61 -8.74
CA ALA A 52 -7.04 -2.01 -7.46
C ALA A 52 -6.13 -1.60 -6.28
N PRO A 53 -6.70 -1.27 -5.10
CA PRO A 53 -5.93 -0.96 -3.89
C PRO A 53 -4.93 -2.06 -3.54
N GLY A 54 -3.65 -1.74 -3.34
CA GLY A 54 -2.60 -2.71 -3.02
C GLY A 54 -1.66 -3.04 -4.18
N GLN A 55 -2.05 -2.71 -5.42
CA GLN A 55 -1.20 -2.89 -6.58
C GLN A 55 -0.04 -1.88 -6.61
N PHE A 56 0.98 -2.21 -7.39
CA PHE A 56 2.17 -1.39 -7.60
C PHE A 56 2.49 -1.22 -9.08
N ASN A 57 3.35 -0.26 -9.38
CA ASN A 57 3.94 -0.07 -10.70
C ASN A 57 5.45 -0.17 -10.65
N MET A 58 6.07 -0.55 -11.77
CA MET A 58 7.49 -0.34 -12.01
C MET A 58 7.66 1.06 -12.57
N LEU A 59 8.38 1.92 -11.84
CA LEU A 59 8.65 3.31 -12.21
C LEU A 59 10.04 3.40 -12.82
N TYR A 60 10.12 3.81 -14.07
CA TYR A 60 11.35 3.88 -14.85
C TYR A 60 11.82 5.33 -15.01
N VAL A 61 12.98 5.63 -14.46
CA VAL A 61 13.69 6.89 -14.70
C VAL A 61 14.59 6.70 -15.92
N PHE A 62 14.32 7.45 -16.98
CA PHE A 62 15.04 7.31 -18.24
C PHE A 62 16.56 7.50 -18.07
N GLY A 63 17.34 6.54 -18.58
CA GLY A 63 18.79 6.51 -18.46
C GLY A 63 19.36 6.08 -17.08
N VAL A 64 18.50 5.77 -16.10
CA VAL A 64 18.91 5.38 -14.75
C VAL A 64 18.50 3.96 -14.39
N GLY A 65 17.21 3.64 -14.58
CA GLY A 65 16.65 2.32 -14.24
C GLY A 65 15.24 2.40 -13.66
N GLU A 66 14.73 1.27 -13.19
CA GLU A 66 13.37 1.17 -12.66
C GLU A 66 13.32 0.56 -11.26
N VAL A 67 12.21 0.84 -10.56
CA VAL A 67 11.96 0.38 -9.20
C VAL A 67 10.46 0.15 -8.99
N PRO A 68 10.05 -0.91 -8.25
CA PRO A 68 8.65 -1.13 -7.87
C PRO A 68 8.24 -0.13 -6.79
N ILE A 69 7.14 0.59 -7.03
CA ILE A 69 6.54 1.52 -6.06
C ILE A 69 5.05 1.29 -6.01
N SER A 70 4.51 1.09 -4.84
CA SER A 70 3.07 0.94 -4.62
C SER A 70 2.31 2.17 -5.09
N ILE A 71 1.12 1.96 -5.67
CA ILE A 71 0.21 3.05 -5.99
C ILE A 71 -0.37 3.58 -4.68
N SER A 72 -0.41 4.90 -4.51
CA SER A 72 -0.88 5.56 -3.29
C SER A 72 -2.00 6.58 -3.50
N SER A 73 -2.56 6.67 -4.71
CA SER A 73 -3.70 7.53 -5.04
C SER A 73 -5.05 6.88 -4.73
N ASP A 74 -6.10 7.69 -4.72
CA ASP A 74 -7.47 7.20 -4.77
C ASP A 74 -7.72 6.49 -6.12
N PRO A 75 -8.22 5.24 -6.13
CA PRO A 75 -8.59 4.57 -7.38
C PRO A 75 -9.63 5.31 -8.21
N ALA A 76 -10.47 6.14 -7.58
CA ALA A 76 -11.47 6.96 -8.28
C ALA A 76 -10.85 8.11 -9.07
N ASP A 77 -9.59 8.49 -8.79
CA ASP A 77 -8.87 9.55 -9.50
C ASP A 77 -8.22 9.08 -10.82
N ALA A 78 -8.28 7.78 -11.15
CA ALA A 78 -7.73 7.27 -12.41
C ALA A 78 -8.26 8.06 -13.62
N PRO A 79 -7.42 8.33 -14.63
CA PRO A 79 -6.08 7.79 -14.86
C PRO A 79 -4.93 8.54 -14.17
N ARG A 80 -5.22 9.58 -13.36
CA ARG A 80 -4.22 10.25 -12.54
C ARG A 80 -3.81 9.35 -11.39
N ILE A 81 -2.52 9.13 -11.21
CA ILE A 81 -1.97 8.24 -10.19
C ILE A 81 -0.94 8.95 -9.32
N GLN A 82 -0.80 8.48 -8.09
CA GLN A 82 0.23 8.97 -7.17
C GLN A 82 1.10 7.82 -6.68
N HIS A 83 2.39 8.11 -6.54
CA HIS A 83 3.39 7.23 -5.96
C HIS A 83 4.15 7.96 -4.87
N THR A 84 4.17 7.39 -3.68
CA THR A 84 4.95 7.92 -2.55
C THR A 84 6.17 7.07 -2.35
N THR A 85 7.34 7.70 -2.43
CA THR A 85 8.64 7.04 -2.53
C THR A 85 9.59 7.56 -1.46
N ARG A 86 10.25 6.64 -0.74
CA ARG A 86 11.40 6.96 0.12
C ARG A 86 12.69 6.89 -0.67
N VAL A 87 13.57 7.85 -0.43
CA VAL A 87 14.88 7.93 -1.08
C VAL A 87 15.87 6.99 -0.41
N VAL A 88 16.08 5.81 -1.02
CA VAL A 88 16.96 4.77 -0.45
C VAL A 88 18.03 4.25 -1.42
N GLY A 89 17.83 4.35 -2.74
CA GLY A 89 18.71 3.78 -3.77
C GLY A 89 18.92 4.73 -4.95
N THR A 90 19.69 4.28 -5.94
CA THR A 90 20.07 5.10 -7.12
C THR A 90 18.85 5.62 -7.87
N VAL A 91 17.87 4.75 -8.18
CA VAL A 91 16.68 5.14 -8.93
C VAL A 91 15.83 6.13 -8.13
N THR A 92 15.59 5.87 -6.83
CA THR A 92 14.77 6.76 -6.00
C THR A 92 15.46 8.11 -5.74
N LYS A 93 16.81 8.16 -5.70
CA LYS A 93 17.58 9.42 -5.68
C LYS A 93 17.38 10.21 -6.97
N ALA A 94 17.42 9.55 -8.12
CA ALA A 94 17.17 10.20 -9.40
C ALA A 94 15.72 10.68 -9.50
N MET A 95 14.74 9.86 -9.08
CA MET A 95 13.33 10.28 -9.03
C MET A 95 13.11 11.54 -8.17
N ARG A 96 13.85 11.68 -7.06
CA ARG A 96 13.76 12.84 -6.19
C ARG A 96 14.15 14.16 -6.87
N LEU A 97 14.99 14.11 -7.92
CA LEU A 97 15.46 15.27 -8.67
C LEU A 97 14.48 15.70 -9.77
N LEU A 98 13.52 14.84 -10.12
CA LEU A 98 12.51 15.13 -11.13
C LEU A 98 11.57 16.24 -10.67
N GLN A 99 11.12 17.04 -11.62
CA GLN A 99 10.29 18.21 -11.39
C GLN A 99 8.96 18.10 -12.16
N ARG A 100 8.05 19.03 -11.90
CA ARG A 100 6.83 19.18 -12.67
C ARG A 100 7.16 19.38 -14.16
N GLY A 101 6.53 18.59 -15.01
CA GLY A 101 6.71 18.59 -16.45
C GLY A 101 7.63 17.48 -16.95
N ASP A 102 8.51 16.94 -16.11
CA ASP A 102 9.38 15.82 -16.48
C ASP A 102 8.57 14.55 -16.76
N LEU A 103 9.20 13.64 -17.51
CA LEU A 103 8.62 12.34 -17.88
C LEU A 103 9.18 11.22 -17.02
N LEU A 104 8.32 10.28 -16.69
CA LEU A 104 8.62 9.02 -16.03
C LEU A 104 7.96 7.88 -16.80
N GLY A 105 8.66 6.77 -17.00
CA GLY A 105 8.06 5.56 -17.59
C GLY A 105 7.32 4.75 -16.52
N ILE A 106 6.15 4.20 -16.85
CA ILE A 106 5.36 3.37 -15.94
C ILE A 106 5.00 2.06 -16.62
N ARG A 107 5.24 0.95 -15.94
CA ARG A 107 4.73 -0.38 -16.28
C ARG A 107 3.84 -0.88 -15.15
N GLY A 108 2.70 -1.45 -15.46
CA GLY A 108 1.72 -1.95 -14.50
C GLY A 108 0.27 -1.62 -14.90
N PRO A 109 -0.69 -1.76 -13.95
CA PRO A 109 -0.49 -2.15 -12.55
C PRO A 109 -0.18 -3.64 -12.41
N PHE A 110 0.64 -3.98 -11.42
CA PHE A 110 1.05 -5.35 -11.14
C PHE A 110 0.64 -5.79 -9.72
N GLY A 111 0.62 -7.10 -9.52
CA GLY A 111 0.41 -7.73 -8.24
C GLY A 111 -1.04 -7.84 -7.80
N THR A 112 -1.21 -8.47 -6.64
CA THR A 112 -2.49 -8.67 -5.97
C THR A 112 -2.96 -7.41 -5.25
N HIS A 113 -4.20 -7.41 -4.76
CA HIS A 113 -4.85 -6.26 -4.13
C HIS A 113 -5.26 -6.53 -2.68
N TRP A 114 -5.54 -5.48 -1.94
CA TRP A 114 -6.14 -5.57 -0.61
C TRP A 114 -7.58 -6.11 -0.70
N PRO A 115 -8.02 -6.88 0.31
CA PRO A 115 -9.33 -7.56 0.33
C PRO A 115 -10.47 -6.60 0.70
N VAL A 116 -10.60 -5.48 0.00
CA VAL A 116 -11.61 -4.47 0.35
C VAL A 116 -13.03 -4.95 0.08
N GLU A 117 -13.24 -5.73 -0.97
CA GLU A 117 -14.56 -6.29 -1.28
C GLU A 117 -14.90 -7.47 -0.34
N GLU A 118 -13.93 -8.29 0.01
CA GLU A 118 -14.09 -9.43 0.96
C GLU A 118 -14.33 -8.94 2.39
N ALA A 119 -13.97 -7.70 2.69
CA ALA A 119 -14.17 -7.07 4.00
C ALA A 119 -15.59 -6.50 4.19
N ILE A 120 -16.46 -6.56 3.18
CA ILE A 120 -17.86 -6.09 3.29
C ILE A 120 -18.57 -6.83 4.43
N GLY A 121 -19.25 -6.10 5.31
CA GLY A 121 -19.95 -6.64 6.48
C GLY A 121 -19.06 -6.95 7.69
N HIS A 122 -17.73 -6.69 7.58
CA HIS A 122 -16.75 -6.94 8.63
C HIS A 122 -16.24 -5.63 9.26
N ASP A 123 -15.62 -5.74 10.43
CA ASP A 123 -14.71 -4.72 10.93
C ASP A 123 -13.41 -4.77 10.12
N VAL A 124 -12.83 -3.61 9.80
CA VAL A 124 -11.56 -3.51 9.06
C VAL A 124 -10.52 -2.86 9.96
N VAL A 125 -9.46 -3.60 10.27
CA VAL A 125 -8.32 -3.09 11.04
C VAL A 125 -7.12 -2.90 10.12
N ILE A 126 -6.66 -1.67 10.02
CA ILE A 126 -5.55 -1.27 9.18
C ILE A 126 -4.37 -0.94 10.08
N VAL A 127 -3.25 -1.64 9.93
CA VAL A 127 -2.04 -1.37 10.71
C VAL A 127 -0.91 -0.96 9.77
N ALA A 128 -0.46 0.27 9.93
CA ALA A 128 0.58 0.87 9.09
C ALA A 128 1.84 1.18 9.89
N GLY A 129 3.01 0.92 9.30
CA GLY A 129 4.31 1.32 9.84
C GLY A 129 5.10 2.18 8.87
N GLY A 130 5.43 3.41 9.25
CA GLY A 130 6.22 4.34 8.42
C GLY A 130 5.64 4.53 7.02
N ILE A 131 6.43 4.25 5.98
CA ILE A 131 5.98 4.39 4.59
C ILE A 131 4.89 3.37 4.20
N GLY A 132 4.67 2.31 4.99
CA GLY A 132 3.61 1.33 4.74
C GLY A 132 2.20 1.91 4.73
N LEU A 133 2.00 3.15 5.17
CA LEU A 133 0.72 3.85 4.98
C LEU A 133 0.44 4.16 3.50
N ALA A 134 1.46 4.33 2.66
CA ALA A 134 1.29 4.65 1.24
C ALA A 134 0.55 3.56 0.45
N PRO A 135 0.92 2.25 0.50
CA PRO A 135 0.16 1.19 -0.16
C PRO A 135 -1.21 0.90 0.47
N LEU A 136 -1.45 1.32 1.71
CA LEU A 136 -2.74 1.18 2.41
C LEU A 136 -3.70 2.33 2.09
N ARG A 137 -3.20 3.47 1.65
CA ARG A 137 -3.98 4.68 1.37
C ARG A 137 -5.07 4.46 0.30
N PRO A 138 -4.84 3.75 -0.83
CA PRO A 138 -5.91 3.41 -1.78
C PRO A 138 -7.04 2.59 -1.17
N ALA A 139 -6.72 1.66 -0.25
CA ALA A 139 -7.74 0.89 0.47
C ALA A 139 -8.57 1.80 1.40
N LEU A 140 -7.92 2.72 2.12
CA LEU A 140 -8.61 3.72 2.95
C LEU A 140 -9.60 4.55 2.15
N TYR A 141 -9.21 5.04 0.98
CA TYR A 141 -10.13 5.78 0.10
C TYR A 141 -11.33 4.93 -0.32
N ARG A 142 -11.09 3.69 -0.75
CA ARG A 142 -12.15 2.76 -1.16
C ARG A 142 -13.11 2.46 -0.01
N LEU A 143 -12.58 2.17 1.18
CA LEU A 143 -13.36 1.92 2.39
C LEU A 143 -14.20 3.13 2.79
N MET A 144 -13.65 4.33 2.72
CA MET A 144 -14.37 5.57 3.03
C MET A 144 -15.45 5.91 1.99
N ALA A 145 -15.18 5.65 0.70
CA ALA A 145 -16.15 5.89 -0.37
C ALA A 145 -17.37 4.97 -0.29
N GLN A 146 -17.23 3.80 0.35
CA GLN A 146 -18.29 2.81 0.54
C GLN A 146 -18.52 2.50 2.02
N ARG A 147 -18.39 3.52 2.87
CA ARG A 147 -18.37 3.41 4.35
C ARG A 147 -19.49 2.57 4.92
N GLU A 148 -20.69 2.69 4.38
CA GLU A 148 -21.89 1.99 4.82
C GLU A 148 -21.86 0.48 4.64
N LYS A 149 -20.96 -0.03 3.82
CA LYS A 149 -20.79 -1.47 3.57
C LYS A 149 -19.97 -2.18 4.66
N TYR A 150 -19.24 -1.42 5.46
CA TYR A 150 -18.32 -1.96 6.48
C TYR A 150 -18.87 -1.63 7.87
N ARG A 151 -18.51 -2.46 8.86
CA ARG A 151 -18.81 -2.19 10.26
C ARG A 151 -17.86 -1.10 10.80
N LYS A 152 -16.91 -1.44 11.62
CA LYS A 152 -15.91 -0.49 12.12
C LYS A 152 -14.70 -0.43 11.19
N ILE A 153 -14.15 0.75 10.99
CA ILE A 153 -12.88 0.94 10.31
C ILE A 153 -11.91 1.58 11.30
N VAL A 154 -10.80 0.90 11.56
CA VAL A 154 -9.79 1.32 12.54
C VAL A 154 -8.43 1.40 11.84
N LEU A 155 -7.82 2.59 11.84
CA LEU A 155 -6.45 2.80 11.37
C LEU A 155 -5.51 2.98 12.58
N LEU A 156 -4.54 2.09 12.72
CA LEU A 156 -3.45 2.16 13.68
C LEU A 156 -2.16 2.46 12.91
N TYR A 157 -1.58 3.63 13.15
CA TYR A 157 -0.40 4.09 12.40
C TYR A 157 0.75 4.39 13.34
N GLY A 158 1.90 3.78 13.09
CA GLY A 158 3.13 3.98 13.82
C GLY A 158 4.26 4.55 12.96
N THR A 159 5.02 5.52 13.50
CA THR A 159 6.24 6.05 12.90
C THR A 159 7.35 6.18 13.94
N ARG A 160 8.59 6.43 13.51
CA ARG A 160 9.70 6.57 14.45
C ARG A 160 9.61 7.86 15.26
N THR A 161 9.29 8.96 14.58
CA THR A 161 9.17 10.30 15.20
C THR A 161 7.93 11.03 14.63
N PRO A 162 7.48 12.11 15.27
CA PRO A 162 6.39 12.92 14.72
C PRO A 162 6.69 13.44 13.32
N GLU A 163 7.93 13.77 13.01
CA GLU A 163 8.36 14.31 11.71
C GLU A 163 8.21 13.29 10.58
N ASP A 164 8.23 11.98 10.90
CA ASP A 164 8.08 10.88 9.96
C ASP A 164 6.60 10.57 9.60
N ILE A 165 5.62 11.28 10.18
CA ILE A 165 4.20 11.07 9.91
C ILE A 165 3.87 11.53 8.48
N LEU A 166 3.46 10.59 7.62
CA LEU A 166 2.99 10.87 6.27
C LEU A 166 1.56 11.41 6.27
N TYR A 167 1.21 12.17 5.24
CA TYR A 167 -0.16 12.62 4.96
C TYR A 167 -0.88 13.28 6.13
N ARG A 168 -0.19 14.09 6.94
CA ARG A 168 -0.72 14.69 8.17
C ARG A 168 -2.07 15.36 7.99
N ARG A 169 -2.22 16.16 6.91
CA ARG A 169 -3.47 16.88 6.61
C ARG A 169 -4.64 15.92 6.34
N GLU A 170 -4.37 14.83 5.64
CA GLU A 170 -5.40 13.81 5.36
C GLU A 170 -5.78 13.06 6.63
N LEU A 171 -4.80 12.66 7.44
CA LEU A 171 -5.06 12.01 8.73
C LEU A 171 -5.90 12.90 9.66
N GLU A 172 -5.67 14.22 9.67
CA GLU A 172 -6.47 15.17 10.43
C GLU A 172 -7.91 15.28 9.87
N GLN A 173 -8.07 15.35 8.54
CA GLN A 173 -9.37 15.35 7.89
C GLN A 173 -10.16 14.05 8.13
N TRP A 174 -9.48 12.92 8.10
CA TRP A 174 -10.11 11.61 8.34
C TRP A 174 -10.52 11.44 9.80
N ARG A 175 -9.75 11.94 10.75
CA ARG A 175 -10.12 11.96 12.18
C ARG A 175 -11.42 12.73 12.46
N GLY A 176 -11.74 13.72 11.66
CA GLY A 176 -12.99 14.46 11.75
C GLY A 176 -14.22 13.68 11.27
N LYS A 177 -14.05 12.51 10.67
CA LYS A 177 -15.14 11.63 10.25
C LYS A 177 -15.49 10.69 11.39
N PHE A 178 -16.70 10.79 11.92
CA PHE A 178 -17.17 10.06 13.11
C PHE A 178 -17.12 8.53 13.02
N ASP A 179 -17.06 8.00 11.80
CA ASP A 179 -17.14 6.57 11.53
C ASP A 179 -15.77 5.90 11.29
N LEU A 180 -14.69 6.64 11.50
CA LEU A 180 -13.32 6.16 11.31
C LEU A 180 -12.49 6.40 12.57
N GLU A 181 -12.05 5.34 13.22
CA GLU A 181 -11.13 5.41 14.35
C GLU A 181 -9.69 5.50 13.84
N ILE A 182 -8.96 6.59 14.16
CA ILE A 182 -7.56 6.75 13.79
C ILE A 182 -6.71 6.98 15.03
N GLN A 183 -5.78 6.08 15.27
CA GLN A 183 -4.78 6.20 16.32
C GLN A 183 -3.38 6.27 15.68
N VAL A 184 -2.61 7.29 16.07
CA VAL A 184 -1.23 7.48 15.62
C VAL A 184 -0.31 7.43 16.81
N THR A 185 0.77 6.65 16.71
CA THR A 185 1.83 6.56 17.70
C THR A 185 3.19 6.83 17.08
N VAL A 186 4.13 7.25 17.91
CA VAL A 186 5.53 7.41 17.49
C VAL A 186 6.43 6.67 18.49
N ASP A 187 7.53 6.08 18.01
CA ASP A 187 8.42 5.32 18.89
C ASP A 187 9.12 6.25 19.91
N ARG A 188 9.38 7.49 19.51
CA ARG A 188 10.00 8.53 20.35
C ARG A 188 9.53 9.92 19.93
N ALA A 189 9.41 10.81 20.91
CA ALA A 189 9.04 12.20 20.67
C ALA A 189 9.60 13.13 21.74
N ALA A 190 9.71 14.41 21.40
CA ALA A 190 9.97 15.48 22.38
C ALA A 190 8.75 15.72 23.30
N SER A 191 8.96 16.42 24.40
CA SER A 191 7.91 16.75 25.40
C SER A 191 6.73 17.57 24.85
N THR A 192 6.89 18.16 23.67
CA THR A 192 5.83 18.90 22.98
C THR A 192 4.79 18.01 22.27
N TRP A 193 5.12 16.74 22.07
CA TRP A 193 4.20 15.77 21.47
C TRP A 193 3.06 15.42 22.43
N ARG A 194 1.81 15.39 21.91
CA ARG A 194 0.59 15.10 22.68
C ARG A 194 -0.10 13.79 22.31
N GLY A 195 0.46 13.05 21.31
CA GLY A 195 -0.05 11.76 20.88
C GLY A 195 0.54 10.59 21.69
N TYR A 196 0.22 9.38 21.25
CA TYR A 196 0.78 8.16 21.84
C TYR A 196 2.28 8.05 21.56
N VAL A 197 3.01 7.46 22.50
CA VAL A 197 4.44 7.11 22.36
C VAL A 197 4.59 5.62 22.64
N GLY A 198 5.23 4.93 21.72
CA GLY A 198 5.45 3.49 21.73
C GLY A 198 5.18 2.86 20.37
N VAL A 199 5.48 1.58 20.24
CA VAL A 199 5.31 0.81 18.99
C VAL A 199 3.82 0.63 18.66
N VAL A 200 3.49 0.57 17.35
CA VAL A 200 2.11 0.51 16.87
C VAL A 200 1.32 -0.69 17.41
N THR A 201 1.98 -1.79 17.72
CA THR A 201 1.34 -2.99 18.27
C THR A 201 0.67 -2.77 19.63
N THR A 202 1.12 -1.80 20.41
CA THR A 202 0.49 -1.44 21.68
C THR A 202 -0.92 -0.87 21.52
N LEU A 203 -1.22 -0.29 20.36
CA LEU A 203 -2.54 0.24 20.05
C LEU A 203 -3.56 -0.88 19.78
N ILE A 204 -3.10 -2.05 19.29
CA ILE A 204 -3.97 -3.16 18.92
C ILE A 204 -4.81 -3.64 20.10
N THR A 205 -4.21 -3.70 21.30
CA THR A 205 -4.89 -4.22 22.51
C THR A 205 -6.11 -3.41 22.92
N ARG A 206 -6.13 -2.10 22.58
CA ARG A 206 -7.19 -1.15 22.96
C ARG A 206 -8.10 -0.77 21.79
N ALA A 207 -7.76 -1.18 20.59
CA ALA A 207 -8.51 -0.82 19.39
C ALA A 207 -9.94 -1.41 19.43
N PRO A 208 -10.98 -0.62 19.08
CA PRO A 208 -12.38 -1.00 19.24
C PRO A 208 -12.90 -1.81 18.05
N PHE A 209 -12.52 -3.07 17.91
CA PHE A 209 -13.01 -3.98 16.86
C PHE A 209 -13.41 -5.34 17.43
N ASP A 210 -14.28 -6.06 16.73
CA ASP A 210 -14.66 -7.44 17.04
C ASP A 210 -13.71 -8.42 16.34
N PRO A 211 -12.79 -9.08 17.09
CA PRO A 211 -11.77 -9.94 16.48
C PRO A 211 -12.33 -11.12 15.70
N SER A 212 -13.51 -11.63 16.10
CA SER A 212 -14.17 -12.78 15.45
C SER A 212 -14.73 -12.41 14.08
N ASN A 213 -14.98 -11.11 13.84
CA ASN A 213 -15.55 -10.59 12.60
C ASN A 213 -14.69 -9.47 11.98
N THR A 214 -13.36 -9.62 12.00
CA THR A 214 -12.42 -8.63 11.50
C THR A 214 -11.64 -9.13 10.30
N VAL A 215 -11.44 -8.25 9.32
CA VAL A 215 -10.39 -8.34 8.30
C VAL A 215 -9.29 -7.36 8.67
N ALA A 216 -8.07 -7.85 8.80
CA ALA A 216 -6.90 -7.03 9.11
C ALA A 216 -5.99 -6.89 7.89
N ILE A 217 -5.58 -5.66 7.57
CA ILE A 217 -4.62 -5.33 6.51
C ILE A 217 -3.41 -4.62 7.12
N VAL A 218 -2.20 -5.13 6.84
CA VAL A 218 -0.98 -4.72 7.52
C VAL A 218 0.12 -4.41 6.51
N CYS A 219 0.76 -3.26 6.64
CA CYS A 219 1.91 -2.90 5.82
C CYS A 219 2.92 -2.07 6.61
N GLY A 220 4.19 -2.42 6.48
CA GLY A 220 5.32 -1.75 7.13
C GLY A 220 6.56 -2.64 7.18
N PRO A 221 7.57 -2.29 7.99
CA PRO A 221 8.74 -3.13 8.18
C PRO A 221 8.36 -4.57 8.60
N GLU A 222 9.06 -5.57 8.05
CA GLU A 222 8.74 -6.99 8.29
C GLU A 222 8.66 -7.34 9.79
N GLU A 223 9.58 -6.80 10.58
CA GLU A 223 9.58 -6.99 12.03
C GLU A 223 8.29 -6.44 12.67
N MET A 224 7.86 -5.23 12.29
CA MET A 224 6.61 -4.64 12.77
C MET A 224 5.41 -5.50 12.37
N MET A 225 5.36 -5.97 11.11
CA MET A 225 4.27 -6.83 10.63
C MET A 225 4.21 -8.15 11.40
N ARG A 226 5.36 -8.76 11.70
CA ARG A 226 5.45 -10.00 12.50
C ARG A 226 4.85 -9.81 13.90
N PHE A 227 5.24 -8.76 14.61
CA PHE A 227 4.66 -8.47 15.92
C PHE A 227 3.18 -8.10 15.85
N THR A 228 2.77 -7.35 14.82
CA THR A 228 1.38 -6.99 14.58
C THR A 228 0.50 -8.23 14.44
N VAL A 229 0.93 -9.19 13.63
CA VAL A 229 0.17 -10.46 13.45
C VAL A 229 0.06 -11.23 14.78
N MET A 230 1.14 -11.31 15.55
CA MET A 230 1.11 -11.97 16.86
C MET A 230 0.07 -11.32 17.80
N GLU A 231 -0.01 -9.99 17.85
CA GLU A 231 -0.99 -9.29 18.68
C GLU A 231 -2.43 -9.45 18.14
N LEU A 232 -2.63 -9.41 16.82
CA LEU A 232 -3.94 -9.68 16.21
C LEU A 232 -4.42 -11.11 16.50
N GLN A 233 -3.54 -12.11 16.40
CA GLN A 233 -3.86 -13.50 16.73
C GLN A 233 -4.18 -13.68 18.22
N LYS A 234 -3.41 -13.06 19.13
CA LYS A 234 -3.72 -13.07 20.58
C LYS A 234 -5.11 -12.50 20.87
N ARG A 235 -5.56 -11.55 20.09
CA ARG A 235 -6.93 -11.01 20.16
C ARG A 235 -7.99 -11.91 19.52
N GLY A 236 -7.62 -12.93 18.74
CA GLY A 236 -8.51 -13.86 18.09
C GLY A 236 -8.82 -13.55 16.62
N VAL A 237 -8.08 -12.67 15.96
CA VAL A 237 -8.22 -12.45 14.50
C VAL A 237 -7.64 -13.64 13.76
N ALA A 238 -8.42 -14.20 12.83
CA ALA A 238 -8.04 -15.37 12.07
C ALA A 238 -6.87 -15.10 11.11
N ALA A 239 -5.97 -16.07 10.94
CA ALA A 239 -4.82 -15.96 10.02
C ALA A 239 -5.26 -15.75 8.56
N GLN A 240 -6.33 -16.41 8.14
CA GLN A 240 -6.92 -16.29 6.80
C GLN A 240 -7.58 -14.93 6.52
N ARG A 241 -7.87 -14.14 7.57
CA ARG A 241 -8.42 -12.80 7.48
C ARG A 241 -7.42 -11.70 7.83
N THR A 242 -6.14 -12.07 7.95
CA THR A 242 -5.02 -11.14 8.16
C THR A 242 -4.17 -11.10 6.90
N TYR A 243 -4.07 -9.92 6.30
CA TYR A 243 -3.37 -9.70 5.03
C TYR A 243 -2.15 -8.80 5.24
N LEU A 244 -1.03 -9.17 4.62
CA LEU A 244 0.22 -8.44 4.69
C LEU A 244 0.73 -8.10 3.29
N SER A 245 1.32 -6.92 3.13
CA SER A 245 2.04 -6.57 1.90
C SER A 245 3.54 -6.78 2.10
N MET A 246 4.11 -7.66 1.27
CA MET A 246 5.51 -8.04 1.34
C MET A 246 6.35 -7.29 0.31
N GLU A 247 7.52 -6.81 0.73
CA GLU A 247 8.50 -6.19 -0.16
C GLU A 247 9.58 -7.19 -0.54
N ARG A 248 9.95 -7.22 -1.83
CA ARG A 248 11.07 -8.00 -2.37
C ARG A 248 11.70 -7.23 -3.52
N ASN A 249 12.91 -7.61 -3.89
CA ASN A 249 13.65 -6.99 -4.99
C ASN A 249 13.01 -7.37 -6.34
N MET A 250 11.99 -6.64 -6.78
CA MET A 250 11.30 -6.90 -8.05
C MET A 250 12.04 -6.23 -9.21
N LYS A 251 12.16 -6.97 -10.33
CA LYS A 251 12.78 -6.47 -11.56
C LYS A 251 11.83 -6.52 -12.77
N CYS A 252 11.17 -7.64 -13.04
CA CYS A 252 10.28 -7.74 -14.19
C CYS A 252 8.84 -7.28 -13.90
N GLY A 253 8.32 -7.47 -12.70
CA GLY A 253 6.94 -7.19 -12.32
C GLY A 253 5.92 -8.26 -12.74
N ILE A 254 6.31 -9.24 -13.55
CA ILE A 254 5.41 -10.20 -14.24
C ILE A 254 5.68 -11.68 -13.90
N GLY A 255 6.49 -11.96 -12.86
CA GLY A 255 6.79 -13.33 -12.43
C GLY A 255 7.77 -14.09 -13.31
N LEU A 256 8.59 -13.39 -14.13
CA LEU A 256 9.49 -14.03 -15.10
C LEU A 256 10.91 -14.23 -14.58
N CYS A 257 11.49 -13.25 -13.89
CA CYS A 257 12.93 -13.21 -13.62
C CYS A 257 13.38 -13.88 -12.32
N GLY A 258 12.44 -14.25 -11.42
CA GLY A 258 12.75 -14.91 -10.14
C GLY A 258 13.28 -14.01 -9.03
N HIS A 259 13.69 -12.74 -9.28
CA HIS A 259 14.31 -11.87 -8.28
C HIS A 259 13.44 -11.60 -7.05
N CYS A 260 12.14 -11.65 -7.19
CA CYS A 260 11.19 -11.42 -6.10
C CYS A 260 10.67 -12.73 -5.48
N GLN A 261 11.38 -13.83 -5.67
CA GLN A 261 11.00 -15.12 -5.11
C GLN A 261 10.98 -15.06 -3.58
N TYR A 262 9.95 -15.62 -2.99
CA TYR A 262 9.78 -15.74 -1.55
C TYR A 262 9.23 -17.15 -1.24
N GLY A 263 10.11 -18.06 -0.92
CA GLY A 263 9.77 -19.48 -0.84
C GLY A 263 9.18 -19.98 -2.19
N PRO A 264 7.97 -20.55 -2.19
CA PRO A 264 7.35 -21.08 -3.41
C PRO A 264 6.63 -20.02 -4.27
N VAL A 265 6.61 -18.75 -3.89
CA VAL A 265 5.84 -17.69 -4.55
C VAL A 265 6.73 -16.58 -5.11
N LEU A 266 6.21 -15.82 -6.06
CA LEU A 266 6.83 -14.63 -6.64
C LEU A 266 6.05 -13.39 -6.19
N ALA A 267 6.64 -12.52 -5.37
CA ALA A 267 5.96 -11.36 -4.79
C ALA A 267 5.33 -10.44 -5.82
N CYS A 268 5.90 -10.30 -7.03
CA CYS A 268 5.34 -9.46 -8.08
C CYS A 268 4.10 -10.03 -8.79
N LYS A 269 3.85 -11.35 -8.70
CA LYS A 269 2.75 -12.05 -9.37
C LYS A 269 1.74 -12.61 -8.39
N ASP A 270 2.22 -13.34 -7.36
CA ASP A 270 1.40 -14.02 -6.36
C ASP A 270 1.05 -13.13 -5.17
N GLY A 271 1.74 -11.95 -5.06
CA GLY A 271 1.60 -10.88 -4.11
C GLY A 271 1.53 -9.51 -4.79
N PRO A 272 1.92 -8.42 -4.13
CA PRO A 272 2.58 -8.34 -2.84
C PRO A 272 1.68 -8.61 -1.62
N VAL A 273 0.37 -8.54 -1.78
CA VAL A 273 -0.61 -8.78 -0.73
C VAL A 273 -0.90 -10.27 -0.62
N PHE A 274 -0.63 -10.82 0.56
CA PHE A 274 -0.85 -12.23 0.90
C PHE A 274 -1.65 -12.37 2.18
N THR A 275 -2.39 -13.46 2.33
CA THR A 275 -2.94 -13.85 3.62
C THR A 275 -1.83 -14.39 4.54
N TYR A 276 -1.96 -14.13 5.84
CA TYR A 276 -0.93 -14.53 6.80
C TYR A 276 -0.75 -16.04 6.90
N ASP A 277 -1.79 -16.86 6.77
CA ASP A 277 -1.68 -18.32 6.78
C ASP A 277 -0.74 -18.84 5.67
N ARG A 278 -0.70 -18.17 4.51
CA ARG A 278 0.26 -18.49 3.43
C ARG A 278 1.69 -18.02 3.77
N LEU A 279 1.83 -16.91 4.48
CA LEU A 279 3.14 -16.34 4.83
C LEU A 279 3.74 -16.91 6.12
N ALA A 280 2.92 -17.43 7.03
CA ALA A 280 3.37 -17.89 8.34
C ALA A 280 4.58 -18.86 8.29
N PRO A 281 4.67 -19.82 7.35
CA PRO A 281 5.83 -20.69 7.24
C PRO A 281 7.11 -20.00 6.75
N LEU A 282 6.99 -18.81 6.18
CA LEU A 282 8.07 -18.07 5.49
C LEU A 282 8.56 -16.86 6.29
N LEU A 283 7.68 -16.22 7.06
CA LEU A 283 8.00 -15.03 7.85
C LEU A 283 9.09 -15.31 8.88
N GLY A 284 10.11 -14.44 8.91
CA GLY A 284 11.24 -14.54 9.83
C GLY A 284 12.31 -15.57 9.45
N ARG A 285 12.19 -16.20 8.29
CA ARG A 285 13.30 -16.96 7.72
C ARG A 285 14.25 -16.00 7.01
N ALA A 286 15.56 -16.21 7.21
CA ALA A 286 16.56 -15.50 6.41
C ALA A 286 16.29 -15.74 4.93
N GLU A 287 16.48 -14.71 4.11
CA GLU A 287 16.38 -14.84 2.66
C GLU A 287 17.36 -15.93 2.18
N VAL A 288 16.86 -16.91 1.45
CA VAL A 288 17.63 -17.96 0.79
C VAL A 288 17.87 -17.49 -0.65
#